data_eb19e23c4d8f9cdf31945e6c0b4dd6c0
#
_entry.id   eb19e23c4d8f9cdf31945e6c0b4dd6c0
#
_cell.length_a   1.000
_cell.length_b   1.000
_cell.length_c   1.000
_cell.angle_alpha   90.00
_cell.angle_beta   90.00
_cell.angle_gamma   90.00
#
_symmetry.space_group_name_H-M   'P 1'
#
loop_
_entity.id
_entity.type
_entity.pdbx_description
1 polymer ?
#
loop_
_entity_poly.entity_id
_entity_poly.type
_entity_poly.pdbx_seq_one_letter_code
_entity_poly.pdbx_strand_id
1 'polypeptide(L)'
;VLTITTSEPNPALMNYLGDPYGCIIDVDASDFDVGIVAGTGPYVVTDMVTDDHLTLTKNENYWNGTPKIDELTIRTLSNGDTLSAALQAGDIDAAYGMAYEAYPNFENGNYQFSSIQTSRAFFASMNMTSPIIQDAAVRKAIAMGIDKQGFVSALLDGHGVPGNGAFPDGFATFGGENVTTETYDPEGAKAVLEAAGWLDSDGDGIREK
;
A
#
# COMPACT_ATOMS: atom_id res chain seq x y z
N VAL A 1 -33.45 -2.82 -14.50
CA VAL A 1 -32.39 -2.16 -15.31
C VAL A 1 -32.03 -0.86 -14.59
N LEU A 2 -30.75 -0.66 -14.29
CA LEU A 2 -30.22 0.58 -13.75
C LEU A 2 -29.70 1.44 -14.92
N THR A 3 -30.12 2.72 -14.95
CA THR A 3 -29.57 3.70 -15.89
C THR A 3 -28.89 4.81 -15.11
N ILE A 4 -27.62 5.10 -15.43
CA ILE A 4 -26.85 6.17 -14.82
C ILE A 4 -26.62 7.25 -15.88
N THR A 5 -27.03 8.47 -15.56
CA THR A 5 -26.84 9.64 -16.43
C THR A 5 -25.97 10.65 -15.73
N THR A 6 -24.87 11.06 -16.37
CA THR A 6 -23.96 12.10 -15.85
C THR A 6 -24.29 13.44 -16.48
N SER A 7 -24.08 14.53 -15.77
CA SER A 7 -24.32 15.90 -16.27
C SER A 7 -23.35 16.30 -17.38
N GLU A 8 -22.16 15.68 -17.39
CA GLU A 8 -21.10 15.88 -18.39
C GLU A 8 -20.48 14.53 -18.77
N PRO A 9 -19.85 14.40 -19.95
CA PRO A 9 -19.13 13.20 -20.32
C PRO A 9 -18.08 12.80 -19.29
N ASN A 10 -18.19 11.59 -18.74
CA ASN A 10 -17.23 11.06 -17.77
C ASN A 10 -16.64 9.73 -18.25
N PRO A 11 -15.47 9.75 -18.90
CA PRO A 11 -14.84 8.53 -19.43
C PRO A 11 -14.35 7.57 -18.32
N ALA A 12 -14.19 8.04 -17.09
CA ALA A 12 -13.76 7.23 -15.95
C ALA A 12 -14.94 6.62 -15.16
N LEU A 13 -16.20 6.84 -15.56
CA LEU A 13 -17.38 6.38 -14.82
C LEU A 13 -17.32 4.88 -14.50
N MET A 14 -16.94 4.05 -15.47
CA MET A 14 -16.88 2.61 -15.27
C MET A 14 -15.80 2.19 -14.25
N ASN A 15 -14.70 2.94 -14.18
CA ASN A 15 -13.65 2.71 -13.19
C ASN A 15 -14.16 3.09 -11.78
N TYR A 16 -14.90 4.19 -11.65
CA TYR A 16 -15.50 4.60 -10.37
C TYR A 16 -16.55 3.60 -9.88
N LEU A 17 -17.34 3.02 -10.79
CA LEU A 17 -18.32 1.99 -10.43
C LEU A 17 -17.67 0.64 -10.07
N GLY A 18 -16.43 0.40 -10.49
CA GLY A 18 -15.64 -0.76 -10.11
C GLY A 18 -14.87 -0.60 -8.80
N ASP A 19 -14.88 0.59 -8.20
CA ASP A 19 -14.27 0.86 -6.90
C ASP A 19 -15.10 0.23 -5.76
N PRO A 20 -14.48 -0.25 -4.67
CA PRO A 20 -15.20 -0.79 -3.51
C PRO A 20 -16.29 0.12 -2.93
N TYR A 21 -16.15 1.45 -3.09
CA TYR A 21 -17.19 2.42 -2.68
C TYR A 21 -18.42 2.43 -3.60
N GLY A 22 -18.33 1.83 -4.79
CA GLY A 22 -19.42 1.65 -5.73
C GLY A 22 -20.16 0.32 -5.60
N CYS A 23 -19.91 -0.46 -4.54
CA CYS A 23 -20.52 -1.78 -4.36
C CYS A 23 -22.05 -1.70 -4.22
N ILE A 24 -22.71 -2.76 -4.71
CA ILE A 24 -24.18 -2.90 -4.61
C ILE A 24 -24.50 -3.50 -3.26
N ILE A 25 -25.36 -2.81 -2.50
CA ILE A 25 -25.83 -3.23 -1.19
C ILE A 25 -27.35 -3.26 -1.12
N ASP A 26 -27.89 -4.12 -0.27
CA ASP A 26 -29.30 -4.12 0.13
C ASP A 26 -29.47 -3.22 1.35
N VAL A 27 -30.06 -2.04 1.16
CA VAL A 27 -30.21 -1.05 2.21
C VAL A 27 -31.20 -1.51 3.29
N ASP A 28 -32.25 -2.24 2.88
CA ASP A 28 -33.31 -2.71 3.80
C ASP A 28 -32.82 -3.90 4.67
N ALA A 29 -31.85 -4.67 4.15
CA ALA A 29 -31.27 -5.80 4.87
C ALA A 29 -29.97 -5.43 5.64
N SER A 30 -29.53 -4.18 5.54
CA SER A 30 -28.31 -3.67 6.20
C SER A 30 -28.62 -2.99 7.53
N ASP A 31 -27.75 -3.15 8.51
CA ASP A 31 -27.79 -2.44 9.78
C ASP A 31 -26.57 -1.51 9.89
N PHE A 32 -26.75 -0.26 9.50
CA PHE A 32 -25.69 0.73 9.47
C PHE A 32 -25.27 1.24 10.85
N ASP A 33 -26.13 1.06 11.88
CA ASP A 33 -25.83 1.48 13.25
C ASP A 33 -24.72 0.62 13.88
N VAL A 34 -24.66 -0.64 13.48
CA VAL A 34 -23.61 -1.58 13.90
C VAL A 34 -22.59 -1.87 12.80
N GLY A 35 -22.71 -1.23 11.64
CA GLY A 35 -21.75 -1.39 10.55
C GLY A 35 -21.91 -2.68 9.72
N ILE A 36 -23.02 -3.41 9.87
CA ILE A 36 -23.32 -4.62 9.10
C ILE A 36 -23.98 -4.26 7.80
N VAL A 37 -23.37 -4.59 6.69
CA VAL A 37 -23.85 -4.28 5.35
C VAL A 37 -24.17 -5.56 4.57
N ALA A 38 -25.38 -5.67 4.07
CA ALA A 38 -25.80 -6.76 3.20
C ALA A 38 -25.37 -6.49 1.76
N GLY A 39 -24.37 -7.20 1.30
CA GLY A 39 -23.80 -7.11 -0.05
C GLY A 39 -24.08 -8.36 -0.89
N THR A 40 -23.43 -8.45 -2.04
CA THR A 40 -23.56 -9.56 -3.00
C THR A 40 -22.39 -10.57 -2.91
N GLY A 41 -21.62 -10.51 -1.83
CA GLY A 41 -20.41 -11.32 -1.62
C GLY A 41 -20.66 -12.78 -1.25
N PRO A 42 -19.59 -13.59 -1.19
CA PRO A 42 -19.66 -15.01 -0.84
C PRO A 42 -19.97 -15.27 0.63
N TYR A 43 -19.81 -14.27 1.48
CA TYR A 43 -20.04 -14.38 2.92
C TYR A 43 -20.96 -13.27 3.41
N VAL A 44 -21.69 -13.55 4.47
CA VAL A 44 -22.59 -12.63 5.18
C VAL A 44 -21.99 -12.35 6.56
N VAL A 45 -21.93 -11.08 6.94
CA VAL A 45 -21.50 -10.67 8.28
C VAL A 45 -22.58 -11.03 9.28
N THR A 46 -22.22 -11.77 10.32
CA THR A 46 -23.12 -12.22 11.39
C THR A 46 -22.81 -11.60 12.74
N ASP A 47 -21.57 -11.16 12.94
CA ASP A 47 -21.15 -10.42 14.12
C ASP A 47 -20.00 -9.47 13.78
N MET A 48 -19.96 -8.32 14.45
CA MET A 48 -18.91 -7.33 14.28
C MET A 48 -18.63 -6.61 15.59
N VAL A 49 -17.39 -6.70 16.07
CA VAL A 49 -16.89 -5.92 17.20
C VAL A 49 -15.77 -5.02 16.69
N THR A 50 -15.99 -3.71 16.75
CA THR A 50 -15.05 -2.70 16.26
C THR A 50 -13.68 -2.90 16.90
N ASP A 51 -12.61 -2.83 16.10
CA ASP A 51 -11.20 -3.02 16.48
C ASP A 51 -10.85 -4.39 17.07
N ASP A 52 -11.75 -5.37 17.04
CA ASP A 52 -11.51 -6.71 17.53
C ASP A 52 -11.71 -7.76 16.44
N HIS A 53 -12.96 -8.05 16.03
CA HIS A 53 -13.21 -9.09 15.05
C HIS A 53 -14.48 -8.87 14.22
N LEU A 54 -14.53 -9.61 13.12
CA LEU A 54 -15.66 -9.73 12.22
C LEU A 54 -15.93 -11.22 11.98
N THR A 55 -17.13 -11.69 12.28
CA THR A 55 -17.56 -13.06 11.98
C THR A 55 -18.44 -13.07 10.73
N LEU A 56 -18.13 -13.99 9.82
CA LEU A 56 -18.84 -14.15 8.56
C LEU A 56 -19.26 -15.60 8.37
N THR A 57 -20.49 -15.81 7.94
CA THR A 57 -20.97 -17.13 7.51
C THR A 57 -21.13 -17.18 5.99
N LYS A 58 -21.01 -18.37 5.40
CA LYS A 58 -21.14 -18.51 3.95
C LYS A 58 -22.52 -18.07 3.46
N ASN A 59 -22.55 -17.43 2.31
CA ASN A 59 -23.78 -17.12 1.59
C ASN A 59 -24.16 -18.29 0.70
N GLU A 60 -25.16 -19.08 1.13
CA GLU A 60 -25.67 -20.25 0.38
C GLU A 60 -26.23 -19.87 -1.00
N ASN A 61 -26.64 -18.60 -1.16
CA ASN A 61 -27.21 -18.07 -2.39
C ASN A 61 -26.19 -17.27 -3.23
N TYR A 62 -24.91 -17.42 -2.95
CA TYR A 62 -23.89 -16.70 -3.69
C TYR A 62 -23.92 -17.04 -5.18
N TRP A 63 -24.01 -16.02 -6.01
CA TRP A 63 -24.22 -16.14 -7.47
C TRP A 63 -23.09 -16.91 -8.21
N ASN A 64 -21.89 -16.96 -7.66
CA ASN A 64 -20.73 -17.63 -8.25
C ASN A 64 -20.37 -18.94 -7.53
N GLY A 65 -21.36 -19.63 -7.00
CA GLY A 65 -21.21 -20.94 -6.34
C GLY A 65 -20.99 -20.86 -4.85
N THR A 66 -21.39 -21.91 -4.13
CA THR A 66 -21.34 -21.97 -2.66
C THR A 66 -19.90 -21.98 -2.16
N PRO A 67 -19.52 -21.11 -1.21
CA PRO A 67 -18.21 -21.12 -0.57
C PRO A 67 -17.93 -22.45 0.14
N LYS A 68 -16.65 -22.87 0.14
CA LYS A 68 -16.23 -24.13 0.76
C LYS A 68 -16.05 -24.06 2.27
N ILE A 69 -15.75 -22.86 2.78
CA ILE A 69 -15.58 -22.61 4.22
C ILE A 69 -16.91 -22.11 4.75
N ASP A 70 -17.38 -22.71 5.83
CA ASP A 70 -18.70 -22.40 6.40
C ASP A 70 -18.70 -21.10 7.17
N GLU A 71 -17.62 -20.83 7.94
CA GLU A 71 -17.48 -19.66 8.79
C GLU A 71 -16.05 -19.11 8.73
N LEU A 72 -15.92 -17.80 8.76
CA LEU A 72 -14.66 -17.07 8.82
C LEU A 72 -14.72 -16.08 9.99
N THR A 73 -13.68 -16.04 10.80
CA THR A 73 -13.45 -14.97 11.77
C THR A 73 -12.24 -14.16 11.34
N ILE A 74 -12.44 -12.89 11.07
CA ILE A 74 -11.36 -11.94 10.73
C ILE A 74 -11.04 -11.16 12.00
N ARG A 75 -9.84 -11.35 12.56
CA ARG A 75 -9.36 -10.66 13.76
C ARG A 75 -8.49 -9.47 13.39
N THR A 76 -8.69 -8.34 14.08
CA THR A 76 -7.85 -7.16 13.93
C THR A 76 -6.64 -7.26 14.87
N LEU A 77 -5.46 -7.47 14.30
CA LEU A 77 -4.19 -7.50 15.01
C LEU A 77 -3.33 -6.38 14.48
N SER A 78 -3.27 -5.26 15.21
CA SER A 78 -2.63 -4.02 14.74
C SER A 78 -1.10 -4.03 14.85
N ASN A 79 -0.52 -4.99 15.57
CA ASN A 79 0.92 -5.12 15.78
C ASN A 79 1.46 -6.34 15.00
N GLY A 80 2.50 -6.13 14.18
CA GLY A 80 3.11 -7.16 13.34
C GLY A 80 3.71 -8.33 14.13
N ASP A 81 4.29 -8.07 15.30
CA ASP A 81 4.85 -9.12 16.16
C ASP A 81 3.73 -10.01 16.73
N THR A 82 2.62 -9.39 17.16
CA THR A 82 1.44 -10.11 17.64
C THR A 82 0.82 -10.95 16.53
N LEU A 83 0.72 -10.43 15.31
CA LEU A 83 0.22 -11.17 14.15
C LEU A 83 1.10 -12.38 13.83
N SER A 84 2.43 -12.18 13.83
CA SER A 84 3.42 -13.24 13.63
C SER A 84 3.33 -14.32 14.69
N ALA A 85 3.26 -13.94 15.96
CA ALA A 85 3.14 -14.87 17.07
C ALA A 85 1.84 -15.68 17.04
N ALA A 86 0.71 -15.03 16.72
CA ALA A 86 -0.59 -15.70 16.62
C ALA A 86 -0.62 -16.76 15.52
N LEU A 87 -0.02 -16.47 14.36
CA LEU A 87 0.09 -17.45 13.26
C LEU A 87 1.01 -18.61 13.63
N GLN A 88 2.14 -18.35 14.30
CA GLN A 88 3.06 -19.40 14.76
C GLN A 88 2.46 -20.27 15.87
N ALA A 89 1.64 -19.70 16.74
CA ALA A 89 0.93 -20.43 17.79
C ALA A 89 -0.26 -21.28 17.27
N GLY A 90 -0.74 -21.01 16.05
CA GLY A 90 -1.93 -21.60 15.49
C GLY A 90 -3.23 -20.99 16.03
N ASP A 91 -3.16 -19.79 16.60
CA ASP A 91 -4.35 -19.03 17.05
C ASP A 91 -5.12 -18.42 15.88
N ILE A 92 -4.48 -18.32 14.73
CA ILE A 92 -5.06 -17.95 13.44
C ILE A 92 -4.50 -18.86 12.34
N ASP A 93 -5.32 -19.13 11.31
CA ASP A 93 -4.98 -20.01 10.18
C ASP A 93 -4.28 -19.27 9.04
N ALA A 94 -4.53 -17.98 8.92
CA ALA A 94 -3.97 -17.13 7.87
C ALA A 94 -3.70 -15.72 8.37
N ALA A 95 -2.67 -15.08 7.83
CA ALA A 95 -2.32 -13.70 8.12
C ALA A 95 -2.19 -12.90 6.81
N TYR A 96 -2.69 -11.67 6.81
CA TYR A 96 -2.55 -10.72 5.73
C TYR A 96 -1.87 -9.44 6.22
N GLY A 97 -0.94 -8.91 5.42
CA GLY A 97 -0.24 -7.67 5.79
C GLY A 97 0.84 -7.86 6.86
N MET A 98 1.46 -9.04 6.88
CA MET A 98 2.61 -9.32 7.74
C MET A 98 3.72 -8.27 7.52
N ALA A 99 4.40 -7.89 8.59
CA ALA A 99 5.58 -7.04 8.50
C ALA A 99 6.73 -7.75 7.77
N TYR A 100 7.51 -7.04 6.96
CA TYR A 100 8.60 -7.62 6.14
C TYR A 100 9.65 -8.32 7.00
N GLU A 101 9.95 -7.80 8.17
CA GLU A 101 10.91 -8.36 9.11
C GLU A 101 10.52 -9.77 9.61
N ALA A 102 9.24 -10.12 9.52
CA ALA A 102 8.74 -11.43 9.94
C ALA A 102 8.77 -12.47 8.80
N TYR A 103 8.94 -12.07 7.54
CA TYR A 103 8.86 -12.94 6.36
C TYR A 103 9.79 -14.16 6.44
N PRO A 104 11.07 -14.04 6.86
CA PRO A 104 11.97 -15.19 6.96
C PRO A 104 11.44 -16.31 7.87
N ASN A 105 10.58 -15.99 8.84
CA ASN A 105 9.98 -17.00 9.72
C ASN A 105 8.94 -17.87 9.01
N PHE A 106 8.41 -17.41 7.86
CA PHE A 106 7.30 -18.04 7.14
C PHE A 106 7.70 -18.56 5.75
N GLU A 107 8.86 -18.19 5.25
CA GLU A 107 9.41 -18.67 3.96
C GLU A 107 10.12 -20.02 4.08
N ASN A 108 10.13 -20.64 5.25
CA ASN A 108 10.87 -21.86 5.56
C ASN A 108 10.21 -23.16 5.05
N GLY A 109 9.12 -23.09 4.31
CA GLY A 109 8.38 -24.21 3.73
C GLY A 109 7.35 -24.89 4.67
N ASN A 110 7.25 -24.46 5.93
CA ASN A 110 6.20 -24.95 6.85
C ASN A 110 4.88 -24.21 6.67
N TYR A 111 4.90 -23.08 5.96
CA TYR A 111 3.76 -22.22 5.67
C TYR A 111 3.59 -22.08 4.16
N GLN A 112 2.36 -21.83 3.72
CA GLN A 112 2.11 -21.36 2.37
C GLN A 112 2.30 -19.84 2.37
N PHE A 113 3.45 -19.38 1.89
CA PHE A 113 3.80 -17.97 1.80
C PHE A 113 3.51 -17.42 0.40
N SER A 114 2.98 -16.21 0.33
CA SER A 114 2.77 -15.49 -0.94
C SER A 114 3.07 -14.01 -0.77
N SER A 115 4.00 -13.52 -1.57
CA SER A 115 4.30 -12.09 -1.71
C SER A 115 4.18 -11.71 -3.18
N ILE A 116 3.34 -10.72 -3.47
CA ILE A 116 3.09 -10.26 -4.84
C ILE A 116 3.30 -8.76 -4.96
N GLN A 117 3.89 -8.36 -6.07
CA GLN A 117 4.02 -6.95 -6.40
C GLN A 117 2.65 -6.33 -6.64
N THR A 118 2.41 -5.18 -6.04
CA THR A 118 1.16 -4.42 -6.17
C THR A 118 1.44 -3.03 -6.74
N SER A 119 0.38 -2.25 -6.98
CA SER A 119 0.50 -0.83 -7.36
C SER A 119 0.89 0.10 -6.20
N ARG A 120 1.09 -0.43 -4.99
CA ARG A 120 1.49 0.37 -3.84
C ARG A 120 2.90 0.91 -4.04
N ALA A 121 3.04 2.22 -3.93
CA ALA A 121 4.32 2.91 -3.95
C ALA A 121 4.54 3.66 -2.63
N PHE A 122 5.74 3.57 -2.07
CA PHE A 122 6.18 4.38 -0.94
C PHE A 122 7.06 5.50 -1.47
N PHE A 123 6.72 6.73 -1.12
CA PHE A 123 7.45 7.90 -1.57
C PHE A 123 7.51 8.97 -0.48
N ALA A 124 8.56 9.80 -0.52
CA ALA A 124 8.68 10.98 0.32
C ALA A 124 8.07 12.18 -0.42
N SER A 125 7.10 12.84 0.20
CA SER A 125 6.57 14.10 -0.29
C SER A 125 7.42 15.27 0.24
N MET A 126 7.80 16.19 -0.66
CA MET A 126 8.56 17.37 -0.31
C MET A 126 7.64 18.57 -0.07
N ASN A 127 7.80 19.23 1.08
CA ASN A 127 7.03 20.43 1.38
C ASN A 127 7.54 21.64 0.57
N MET A 128 6.87 21.92 -0.53
CA MET A 128 7.22 23.01 -1.45
C MET A 128 7.01 24.42 -0.87
N THR A 129 6.45 24.58 0.35
CA THR A 129 6.38 25.86 1.03
C THR A 129 7.68 26.21 1.77
N SER A 130 8.55 25.23 2.02
CA SER A 130 9.88 25.45 2.59
C SER A 130 10.80 26.14 1.59
N PRO A 131 11.42 27.28 1.94
CA PRO A 131 12.35 27.98 1.05
C PRO A 131 13.52 27.10 0.58
N ILE A 132 14.03 26.22 1.42
CA ILE A 132 15.11 25.28 1.10
C ILE A 132 14.65 24.27 0.03
N ILE A 133 13.46 23.72 0.20
CA ILE A 133 12.89 22.72 -0.72
C ILE A 133 12.45 23.34 -2.06
N GLN A 134 12.21 24.65 -2.11
CA GLN A 134 11.94 25.36 -3.37
C GLN A 134 13.14 25.35 -4.33
N ASP A 135 14.37 25.23 -3.83
CA ASP A 135 15.55 25.09 -4.66
C ASP A 135 15.56 23.70 -5.34
N ALA A 136 15.59 23.70 -6.69
CA ALA A 136 15.58 22.44 -7.45
C ALA A 136 16.86 21.61 -7.23
N ALA A 137 17.99 22.26 -6.95
CA ALA A 137 19.25 21.57 -6.67
C ALA A 137 19.15 20.78 -5.36
N VAL A 138 18.48 21.33 -4.34
CA VAL A 138 18.24 20.63 -3.07
C VAL A 138 17.37 19.39 -3.29
N ARG A 139 16.26 19.52 -4.01
CA ARG A 139 15.40 18.36 -4.32
C ARG A 139 16.13 17.29 -5.10
N LYS A 140 16.94 17.68 -6.08
CA LYS A 140 17.77 16.77 -6.87
C LYS A 140 18.80 16.05 -5.98
N ALA A 141 19.50 16.78 -5.14
CA ALA A 141 20.50 16.22 -4.23
C ALA A 141 19.87 15.24 -3.23
N ILE A 142 18.68 15.54 -2.70
CA ILE A 142 17.93 14.60 -1.83
C ILE A 142 17.63 13.32 -2.61
N ALA A 143 17.13 13.41 -3.84
CA ALA A 143 16.81 12.23 -4.66
C ALA A 143 18.06 11.39 -4.96
N MET A 144 19.22 12.03 -5.23
CA MET A 144 20.51 11.35 -5.45
C MET A 144 21.09 10.75 -4.16
N GLY A 145 20.74 11.29 -3.01
CA GLY A 145 21.23 10.81 -1.71
C GLY A 145 20.49 9.57 -1.17
N ILE A 146 19.37 9.16 -1.78
CA ILE A 146 18.55 8.04 -1.30
C ILE A 146 18.97 6.74 -1.99
N ASP A 147 19.54 5.80 -1.23
CA ASP A 147 19.82 4.44 -1.70
C ASP A 147 18.55 3.60 -1.71
N LYS A 148 17.76 3.72 -2.78
CA LYS A 148 16.51 2.96 -2.93
C LYS A 148 16.73 1.45 -2.98
N GLN A 149 17.82 0.98 -3.59
CA GLN A 149 18.13 -0.45 -3.65
C GLN A 149 18.58 -0.99 -2.28
N GLY A 150 19.38 -0.23 -1.56
CA GLY A 150 19.77 -0.56 -0.19
C GLY A 150 18.55 -0.61 0.73
N PHE A 151 17.60 0.31 0.57
CA PHE A 151 16.33 0.29 1.30
C PHE A 151 15.53 -0.99 1.05
N VAL A 152 15.34 -1.37 -0.22
CA VAL A 152 14.64 -2.62 -0.58
C VAL A 152 15.34 -3.85 0.01
N SER A 153 16.67 -3.90 -0.07
CA SER A 153 17.43 -5.06 0.41
C SER A 153 17.46 -5.16 1.93
N ALA A 154 17.59 -4.03 2.64
CA ALA A 154 17.82 -4.03 4.08
C ALA A 154 16.53 -3.95 4.91
N LEU A 155 15.48 -3.29 4.41
CA LEU A 155 14.26 -3.05 5.16
C LEU A 155 13.06 -3.86 4.64
N LEU A 156 13.09 -4.29 3.38
CA LEU A 156 12.01 -5.06 2.78
C LEU A 156 12.41 -6.51 2.49
N ASP A 157 13.58 -6.93 2.94
CA ASP A 157 14.16 -8.27 2.69
C ASP A 157 14.09 -8.70 1.20
N GLY A 158 14.23 -7.73 0.29
CA GLY A 158 14.10 -7.94 -1.15
C GLY A 158 12.66 -7.97 -1.69
N HIS A 159 11.65 -7.88 -0.85
CA HIS A 159 10.23 -7.86 -1.25
C HIS A 159 9.80 -6.48 -1.72
N GLY A 160 10.33 -6.04 -2.85
CA GLY A 160 10.01 -4.76 -3.45
C GLY A 160 10.91 -4.47 -4.64
N VAL A 161 10.67 -3.32 -5.27
CA VAL A 161 11.52 -2.81 -6.35
C VAL A 161 11.79 -1.32 -6.12
N PRO A 162 12.99 -0.82 -6.43
CA PRO A 162 13.27 0.61 -6.40
C PRO A 162 12.32 1.37 -7.31
N GLY A 163 11.57 2.33 -6.75
CA GLY A 163 10.59 3.10 -7.52
C GLY A 163 11.25 4.13 -8.43
N ASN A 164 10.72 4.24 -9.66
CA ASN A 164 11.13 5.25 -10.65
C ASN A 164 10.15 6.43 -10.71
N GLY A 165 9.00 6.34 -10.06
CA GLY A 165 7.97 7.37 -10.04
C GLY A 165 6.81 7.00 -9.13
N ALA A 166 5.71 7.73 -9.26
CA ALA A 166 4.50 7.48 -8.47
C ALA A 166 3.79 6.16 -8.81
N PHE A 167 4.06 5.62 -10.00
CA PHE A 167 3.48 4.35 -10.47
C PHE A 167 4.58 3.33 -10.69
N PRO A 168 4.44 2.10 -10.18
CA PRO A 168 5.41 1.02 -10.42
C PRO A 168 5.52 0.66 -11.90
N ASP A 169 6.72 0.26 -12.35
CA ASP A 169 7.01 -0.08 -13.74
C ASP A 169 6.12 -1.23 -14.28
N GLY A 170 5.71 -2.15 -13.42
CA GLY A 170 4.78 -3.23 -13.78
C GLY A 170 3.36 -2.77 -14.18
N PHE A 171 3.07 -1.47 -14.00
CA PHE A 171 1.80 -0.83 -14.38
C PHE A 171 2.01 0.15 -15.53
N ALA A 172 2.57 -0.32 -16.64
CA ALA A 172 2.90 0.44 -17.85
C ALA A 172 1.74 1.30 -18.40
N THR A 173 0.49 0.91 -18.14
CA THR A 173 -0.72 1.66 -18.51
C THR A 173 -0.71 3.09 -17.93
N PHE A 174 0.03 3.34 -16.87
CA PHE A 174 0.15 4.67 -16.24
C PHE A 174 1.39 5.46 -16.70
N GLY A 175 2.14 4.95 -17.70
CA GLY A 175 3.27 5.66 -18.28
C GLY A 175 4.54 5.63 -17.43
N GLY A 176 4.66 4.70 -16.49
CA GLY A 176 5.82 4.56 -15.60
C GLY A 176 7.13 4.31 -16.36
N GLU A 177 7.07 3.64 -17.50
CA GLU A 177 8.23 3.33 -18.36
C GLU A 177 8.93 4.58 -18.94
N ASN A 178 8.26 5.72 -18.95
CA ASN A 178 8.82 6.98 -19.47
C ASN A 178 9.35 7.91 -18.37
N VAL A 179 9.26 7.49 -17.10
CA VAL A 179 9.73 8.28 -15.97
C VAL A 179 11.18 7.95 -15.68
N THR A 180 12.02 8.97 -15.65
CA THR A 180 13.41 8.87 -15.22
C THR A 180 13.55 9.39 -13.80
N THR A 181 14.37 8.72 -13.01
CA THR A 181 14.70 9.14 -11.64
C THR A 181 16.21 9.28 -11.48
N GLU A 182 16.62 10.07 -10.50
CA GLU A 182 18.03 10.18 -10.15
C GLU A 182 18.54 8.83 -9.60
N THR A 183 19.76 8.49 -9.99
CA THR A 183 20.48 7.34 -9.44
C THR A 183 21.11 7.71 -8.09
N TYR A 184 21.31 6.74 -7.22
CA TYR A 184 22.02 6.93 -5.97
C TYR A 184 23.47 7.33 -6.24
N ASP A 185 23.83 8.54 -5.90
CA ASP A 185 25.14 9.15 -6.09
C ASP A 185 25.36 10.27 -5.05
N PRO A 186 25.79 9.93 -3.82
CA PRO A 186 26.01 10.91 -2.76
C PRO A 186 27.07 11.97 -3.11
N GLU A 187 28.11 11.60 -3.83
CA GLU A 187 29.16 12.56 -4.22
C GLU A 187 28.66 13.50 -5.31
N GLY A 188 27.92 13.00 -6.28
CA GLY A 188 27.21 13.82 -7.25
C GLY A 188 26.19 14.76 -6.61
N ALA A 189 25.49 14.30 -5.56
CA ALA A 189 24.56 15.14 -4.80
C ALA A 189 25.27 16.32 -4.14
N LYS A 190 26.46 16.11 -3.54
CA LYS A 190 27.29 17.18 -3.00
C LYS A 190 27.71 18.18 -4.07
N ALA A 191 28.16 17.69 -5.21
CA ALA A 191 28.55 18.55 -6.34
C ALA A 191 27.38 19.41 -6.88
N VAL A 192 26.16 18.84 -6.93
CA VAL A 192 24.95 19.56 -7.32
C VAL A 192 24.65 20.71 -6.34
N LEU A 193 24.77 20.46 -5.04
CA LEU A 193 24.58 21.47 -4.00
C LEU A 193 25.63 22.58 -4.11
N GLU A 194 26.92 22.23 -4.24
CA GLU A 194 28.01 23.18 -4.36
C GLU A 194 27.84 24.10 -5.60
N ALA A 195 27.49 23.50 -6.74
CA ALA A 195 27.23 24.26 -7.96
C ALA A 195 26.06 25.24 -7.82
N ALA A 196 25.10 24.96 -6.94
CA ALA A 196 23.97 25.82 -6.62
C ALA A 196 24.27 26.84 -5.50
N GLY A 197 25.49 26.84 -4.94
CA GLY A 197 25.94 27.76 -3.90
C GLY A 197 25.63 27.32 -2.46
N TRP A 198 25.22 26.07 -2.29
CA TRP A 198 25.07 25.44 -0.95
C TRP A 198 26.41 24.89 -0.51
N LEU A 199 27.11 25.60 0.39
CA LEU A 199 28.48 25.31 0.80
C LEU A 199 28.52 25.05 2.31
N ASP A 200 29.36 24.11 2.70
CA ASP A 200 29.76 23.93 4.10
C ASP A 200 30.92 24.90 4.36
N SER A 201 30.57 26.11 4.80
CA SER A 201 31.53 27.24 4.88
C SER A 201 32.35 27.21 6.16
N ASP A 202 31.85 26.57 7.22
CA ASP A 202 32.51 26.51 8.52
C ASP A 202 33.02 25.11 8.89
N GLY A 203 32.72 24.09 8.04
CA GLY A 203 33.22 22.73 8.17
C GLY A 203 32.46 21.90 9.21
N ASP A 204 31.23 22.27 9.54
CA ASP A 204 30.39 21.54 10.48
C ASP A 204 29.60 20.38 9.85
N GLY A 205 29.68 20.22 8.53
CA GLY A 205 28.99 19.19 7.74
C GLY A 205 27.59 19.63 7.29
N ILE A 206 27.13 20.82 7.62
CA ILE A 206 25.87 21.39 7.17
C ILE A 206 26.18 22.41 6.06
N ARG A 207 25.31 22.47 5.06
CA ARG A 207 25.51 23.36 3.92
C ARG A 207 24.56 24.55 4.02
N GLU A 208 25.09 25.76 3.84
CA GLU A 208 24.38 27.03 3.85
C GLU A 208 24.40 27.69 2.45
N LYS A 209 23.44 28.64 2.25
CA LYS A 209 23.34 29.49 1.06
C LYS A 209 22.89 30.89 1.43
#